data_7377a8e3b39b6af98ba96e9aae7760b2
#
_entry.id   7377a8e3b39b6af98ba96e9aae7760b2
#
_cell.length_a   1.000
_cell.length_b   1.000
_cell.length_c   1.000
_cell.angle_alpha   90.00
_cell.angle_beta   90.00
_cell.angle_gamma   90.00
#
_symmetry.space_group_name_H-M   'P 1'
#
loop_
_entity.id
_entity.type
_entity.pdbx_description
1 polymer ?
#
loop_
_entity_poly.entity_id
_entity_poly.type
_entity_poly.pdbx_seq_one_letter_code
_entity_poly.pdbx_strand_id
1 'polypeptide(L)'
;MSGILAALVGGGINTFTLNITGLVNPNIQSLATAQGWLGKIQPIIIVNTGQVNTLDIPASMDGADITLDLSNASFVGGLRNGGTAIKTRAHIKIKNAGTIAGGGGQGGSGGTANVQFRAPEYVPAVGWGYGGAGGNGQGFAPGSLSITAAQPGEDGTDSGTVYGYKEGGSFGGGPDYAQATGGTGGHGGAWGAAGTVGDGSTTSGYGYYGGGEPGYAGQAGGKAIDGNSYITWIMTGNRIGSIT
;
A
#
# COMPACT_ATOMS: atom_id res chain seq x y z
N MET A 1 8.12 49.81 -22.19
CA MET A 1 8.56 48.66 -21.38
C MET A 1 9.53 49.16 -20.30
N SER A 2 9.02 49.75 -19.24
CA SER A 2 9.87 50.31 -18.18
C SER A 2 9.09 50.52 -16.88
N GLY A 3 8.59 49.43 -16.32
CA GLY A 3 7.78 49.50 -15.11
C GLY A 3 7.98 48.39 -14.10
N ILE A 4 8.79 47.38 -14.40
CA ILE A 4 8.93 46.18 -13.51
C ILE A 4 10.26 46.18 -12.75
N LEU A 5 11.22 47.01 -13.05
CA LEU A 5 12.53 47.01 -12.41
C LEU A 5 12.65 47.86 -11.13
N ALA A 6 11.67 48.68 -10.81
CA ALA A 6 11.73 49.59 -9.67
C ALA A 6 11.26 49.00 -8.34
N ALA A 7 10.63 47.83 -8.34
CA ALA A 7 10.14 47.16 -7.11
C ALA A 7 11.17 46.24 -6.41
N LEU A 8 12.36 46.08 -6.96
CA LEU A 8 13.41 45.16 -6.48
C LEU A 8 14.50 45.81 -5.61
N VAL A 9 14.42 47.11 -5.37
CA VAL A 9 15.46 47.82 -4.58
C VAL A 9 14.87 48.17 -3.22
N GLY A 10 15.04 47.28 -2.23
CA GLY A 10 14.88 47.61 -0.83
C GLY A 10 13.93 46.77 0.02
N GLY A 11 13.08 45.92 -0.55
CA GLY A 11 12.24 45.00 0.22
C GLY A 11 12.69 43.57 -0.01
N GLY A 12 13.16 42.90 1.04
CA GLY A 12 13.42 41.45 0.96
C GLY A 12 12.19 40.71 0.43
N ILE A 13 12.39 39.69 -0.42
CA ILE A 13 11.28 38.86 -0.91
C ILE A 13 10.65 38.16 0.28
N ASN A 14 9.38 38.45 0.57
CA ASN A 14 8.67 37.83 1.68
C ASN A 14 8.51 36.32 1.44
N THR A 15 8.62 35.54 2.51
CA THR A 15 8.36 34.10 2.48
C THR A 15 6.90 33.85 2.10
N PHE A 16 6.67 32.99 1.11
CA PHE A 16 5.35 32.53 0.74
C PHE A 16 4.90 31.38 1.64
N THR A 17 3.65 31.37 2.08
CA THR A 17 3.10 30.28 2.90
C THR A 17 1.99 29.58 2.16
N LEU A 18 2.13 28.24 1.99
CA LEU A 18 1.15 27.36 1.36
C LEU A 18 0.54 26.42 2.40
N ASN A 19 -0.76 26.52 2.64
CA ASN A 19 -1.47 25.57 3.50
C ASN A 19 -1.97 24.39 2.66
N ILE A 20 -1.60 23.17 3.07
CA ILE A 20 -2.00 21.91 2.40
C ILE A 20 -2.90 21.03 3.25
N THR A 21 -3.34 21.51 4.41
CA THR A 21 -4.19 20.75 5.35
C THR A 21 -5.49 20.32 4.68
N GLY A 22 -5.83 19.06 4.82
CA GLY A 22 -7.07 18.49 4.27
C GLY A 22 -7.01 18.15 2.77
N LEU A 23 -5.83 18.20 2.16
CA LEU A 23 -5.69 17.92 0.73
C LEU A 23 -5.33 16.45 0.46
N VAL A 24 -5.77 15.99 -0.71
CA VAL A 24 -5.50 14.64 -1.23
C VAL A 24 -4.54 14.78 -2.41
N ASN A 25 -3.36 14.20 -2.28
CA ASN A 25 -2.31 14.19 -3.31
C ASN A 25 -2.13 15.57 -3.99
N PRO A 26 -1.86 16.64 -3.20
CA PRO A 26 -1.80 17.98 -3.74
C PRO A 26 -0.60 18.14 -4.69
N ASN A 27 -0.85 18.74 -5.85
CA ASN A 27 0.23 19.22 -6.70
C ASN A 27 0.78 20.52 -6.10
N ILE A 28 1.85 20.44 -5.34
CA ILE A 28 2.41 21.55 -4.56
C ILE A 28 2.81 22.72 -5.44
N GLN A 29 3.50 22.46 -6.55
CA GLN A 29 3.94 23.52 -7.45
C GLN A 29 2.76 24.28 -8.08
N SER A 30 1.77 23.55 -8.58
CA SER A 30 0.59 24.17 -9.21
C SER A 30 -0.22 24.99 -8.20
N LEU A 31 -0.41 24.45 -6.97
CA LEU A 31 -1.12 25.16 -5.92
C LEU A 31 -0.39 26.45 -5.50
N ALA A 32 0.92 26.36 -5.28
CA ALA A 32 1.72 27.52 -4.91
C ALA A 32 1.68 28.60 -6.00
N THR A 33 1.88 28.21 -7.26
CA THR A 33 1.83 29.14 -8.40
C THR A 33 0.46 29.79 -8.56
N ALA A 34 -0.61 29.01 -8.42
CA ALA A 34 -1.98 29.53 -8.49
C ALA A 34 -2.31 30.54 -7.37
N GLN A 35 -1.64 30.43 -6.23
CA GLN A 35 -1.77 31.36 -5.09
C GLN A 35 -0.75 32.50 -5.10
N GLY A 36 0.06 32.63 -6.16
CA GLY A 36 0.96 33.76 -6.36
C GLY A 36 2.41 33.55 -5.91
N TRP A 37 2.84 32.28 -5.68
CA TRP A 37 4.26 31.99 -5.47
C TRP A 37 5.11 32.35 -6.68
N LEU A 38 6.18 33.11 -6.46
CA LEU A 38 7.05 33.64 -7.50
C LEU A 38 8.13 32.64 -7.98
N GLY A 39 8.01 31.37 -7.58
CA GLY A 39 8.97 30.33 -7.96
C GLY A 39 10.24 30.38 -7.10
N LYS A 40 11.34 29.88 -7.67
CA LYS A 40 12.60 29.62 -6.94
C LYS A 40 13.24 30.86 -6.29
N ILE A 41 12.85 32.03 -6.71
CA ILE A 41 13.35 33.29 -6.12
C ILE A 41 12.69 33.64 -4.79
N GLN A 42 11.58 32.99 -4.46
CA GLN A 42 10.81 33.25 -3.26
C GLN A 42 10.81 32.03 -2.32
N PRO A 43 11.29 32.16 -1.08
CA PRO A 43 11.19 31.09 -0.09
C PRO A 43 9.74 30.64 0.11
N ILE A 44 9.51 29.35 0.29
CA ILE A 44 8.18 28.79 0.50
C ILE A 44 8.15 27.92 1.78
N ILE A 45 7.16 28.17 2.64
CA ILE A 45 6.81 27.31 3.76
C ILE A 45 5.50 26.58 3.42
N ILE A 46 5.58 25.26 3.34
CA ILE A 46 4.43 24.36 3.13
C ILE A 46 3.95 23.92 4.52
N VAL A 47 2.75 24.30 4.91
CA VAL A 47 2.22 24.08 6.26
C VAL A 47 1.14 23.01 6.22
N ASN A 48 1.25 22.01 7.12
CA ASN A 48 0.18 21.07 7.42
C ASN A 48 -0.10 21.05 8.92
N THR A 49 -1.37 21.24 9.29
CA THR A 49 -1.85 21.20 10.68
C THR A 49 -2.87 20.09 10.94
N GLY A 50 -3.15 19.25 9.93
CA GLY A 50 -4.13 18.17 10.01
C GLY A 50 -3.69 16.97 9.15
N GLN A 51 -4.61 16.42 8.39
CA GLN A 51 -4.35 15.25 7.53
C GLN A 51 -4.03 15.66 6.09
N VAL A 52 -3.07 14.96 5.48
CA VAL A 52 -2.77 15.00 4.04
C VAL A 52 -2.57 13.58 3.55
N ASN A 53 -3.25 13.23 2.47
CA ASN A 53 -3.07 11.95 1.80
C ASN A 53 -2.01 12.13 0.71
N THR A 54 -0.87 11.55 0.92
CA THR A 54 0.34 11.60 0.09
C THR A 54 0.83 13.03 -0.21
N LEU A 55 2.12 13.19 -0.40
CA LEU A 55 2.75 14.45 -0.75
C LEU A 55 3.88 14.18 -1.73
N ASP A 56 3.82 14.81 -2.90
CA ASP A 56 4.88 14.76 -3.89
C ASP A 56 5.44 16.17 -4.11
N ILE A 57 6.77 16.33 -3.85
CA ILE A 57 7.50 17.57 -4.12
C ILE A 57 8.39 17.32 -5.32
N PRO A 58 8.02 17.85 -6.50
CA PRO A 58 8.66 17.49 -7.76
C PRO A 58 10.05 18.11 -7.91
N ALA A 59 10.90 17.48 -8.74
CA ALA A 59 12.23 17.97 -9.06
C ALA A 59 12.25 19.38 -9.67
N SER A 60 11.15 19.81 -10.31
CA SER A 60 11.02 21.16 -10.86
C SER A 60 11.09 22.26 -9.80
N MET A 61 10.81 21.94 -8.53
CA MET A 61 10.95 22.85 -7.40
C MET A 61 12.37 22.87 -6.81
N ASP A 62 13.27 21.99 -7.26
CA ASP A 62 14.65 21.95 -6.75
C ASP A 62 15.37 23.29 -7.00
N GLY A 63 16.16 23.71 -6.01
CA GLY A 63 16.81 25.03 -5.99
C GLY A 63 15.95 26.15 -5.42
N ALA A 64 14.68 25.91 -5.05
CA ALA A 64 13.90 26.80 -4.20
C ALA A 64 14.24 26.58 -2.71
N ASP A 65 14.11 27.62 -1.89
CA ASP A 65 14.19 27.46 -0.40
C ASP A 65 12.83 26.96 0.11
N ILE A 66 12.72 25.63 0.28
CA ILE A 66 11.47 24.95 0.64
C ILE A 66 11.57 24.47 2.07
N THR A 67 10.59 24.82 2.90
CA THR A 67 10.41 24.24 4.23
C THR A 67 9.03 23.60 4.33
N LEU A 68 8.99 22.30 4.70
CA LEU A 68 7.77 21.60 5.08
C LEU A 68 7.62 21.65 6.60
N ASP A 69 6.61 22.34 7.10
CA ASP A 69 6.29 22.50 8.53
C ASP A 69 5.06 21.66 8.89
N LEU A 70 5.28 20.59 9.64
CA LEU A 70 4.28 19.65 10.13
C LEU A 70 4.07 19.88 11.63
N SER A 71 2.90 20.36 12.04
CA SER A 71 2.54 20.58 13.44
C SER A 71 2.36 19.25 14.21
N ASN A 72 2.22 19.32 15.54
CA ASN A 72 2.00 18.14 16.39
C ASN A 72 0.76 17.33 16.02
N ALA A 73 -0.29 17.97 15.51
CA ALA A 73 -1.53 17.32 15.10
C ALA A 73 -1.50 16.87 13.63
N SER A 74 -0.41 17.14 12.90
CA SER A 74 -0.33 16.82 11.49
C SER A 74 -0.08 15.33 11.26
N PHE A 75 -0.70 14.83 10.20
CA PHE A 75 -0.52 13.48 9.70
C PHE A 75 -0.37 13.50 8.19
N VAL A 76 0.73 12.98 7.68
CA VAL A 76 0.95 12.74 6.25
C VAL A 76 1.01 11.23 6.07
N GLY A 77 0.03 10.66 5.37
CA GLY A 77 -0.08 9.21 5.22
C GLY A 77 -0.02 8.76 3.76
N GLY A 78 0.49 7.56 3.54
CA GLY A 78 0.45 6.88 2.25
C GLY A 78 -0.91 6.24 1.98
N LEU A 79 -1.16 5.93 0.71
CA LEU A 79 -2.30 5.11 0.31
C LEU A 79 -2.16 3.69 0.88
N ARG A 80 -3.29 3.04 1.18
CA ARG A 80 -3.30 1.62 1.54
C ARG A 80 -2.61 0.77 0.47
N ASN A 81 -2.18 -0.44 0.85
CA ASN A 81 -1.48 -1.38 -0.03
C ASN A 81 -0.11 -0.86 -0.50
N GLY A 82 0.66 -0.28 0.43
CA GLY A 82 2.06 0.04 0.22
C GLY A 82 2.36 1.44 -0.32
N GLY A 83 1.40 2.39 -0.23
CA GLY A 83 1.62 3.76 -0.69
C GLY A 83 2.67 4.53 0.13
N THR A 84 3.50 5.32 -0.54
CA THR A 84 4.48 6.22 0.08
C THR A 84 3.79 7.48 0.61
N ALA A 85 4.16 7.95 1.82
CA ALA A 85 3.58 9.16 2.39
C ALA A 85 4.18 10.43 1.78
N ILE A 86 5.50 10.58 1.78
CA ILE A 86 6.20 11.71 1.17
C ILE A 86 7.19 11.22 0.14
N LYS A 87 7.08 11.79 -1.07
CA LYS A 87 8.06 11.65 -2.13
C LYS A 87 8.64 13.01 -2.46
N THR A 88 9.96 13.13 -2.46
CA THR A 88 10.63 14.36 -2.88
C THR A 88 11.77 14.09 -3.83
N ARG A 89 11.91 14.98 -4.80
CA ARG A 89 13.02 15.03 -5.76
C ARG A 89 13.60 16.46 -5.82
N ALA A 90 13.24 17.29 -4.83
CA ALA A 90 13.79 18.62 -4.61
C ALA A 90 14.40 18.69 -3.22
N HIS A 91 15.47 19.47 -3.05
CA HIS A 91 16.06 19.72 -1.73
C HIS A 91 15.10 20.53 -0.87
N ILE A 92 14.73 19.97 0.29
CA ILE A 92 13.79 20.59 1.23
C ILE A 92 14.28 20.49 2.66
N LYS A 93 13.80 21.40 3.49
CA LYS A 93 13.92 21.33 4.94
C LYS A 93 12.62 20.77 5.52
N ILE A 94 12.69 19.82 6.44
CA ILE A 94 11.48 19.29 7.11
C ILE A 94 11.57 19.58 8.61
N LYS A 95 10.55 20.26 9.12
CA LYS A 95 10.26 20.42 10.54
C LYS A 95 9.02 19.58 10.85
N ASN A 96 9.25 18.34 11.29
CA ASN A 96 8.17 17.41 11.62
C ASN A 96 7.97 17.33 13.13
N ALA A 97 6.85 17.87 13.63
CA ALA A 97 6.39 17.64 14.99
C ALA A 97 5.24 16.61 15.03
N GLY A 98 4.69 16.22 13.88
CA GLY A 98 3.59 15.26 13.73
C GLY A 98 4.03 13.87 13.34
N THR A 99 3.24 13.21 12.49
CA THR A 99 3.46 11.85 12.01
C THR A 99 3.51 11.78 10.49
N ILE A 100 4.50 11.07 9.96
CA ILE A 100 4.64 10.68 8.56
C ILE A 100 4.58 9.15 8.51
N ALA A 101 3.60 8.56 7.82
CA ALA A 101 3.39 7.12 7.80
C ALA A 101 3.17 6.56 6.39
N GLY A 102 3.98 5.62 5.96
CA GLY A 102 3.74 4.83 4.75
C GLY A 102 2.52 3.92 4.91
N GLY A 103 1.77 3.66 3.86
CA GLY A 103 0.65 2.73 3.90
C GLY A 103 1.10 1.29 4.20
N GLY A 104 0.25 0.49 4.84
CA GLY A 104 0.49 -0.93 5.05
C GLY A 104 0.41 -1.72 3.74
N GLY A 105 1.19 -2.78 3.63
CA GLY A 105 1.16 -3.69 2.48
C GLY A 105 -0.09 -4.56 2.47
N GLN A 106 -0.53 -4.98 1.30
CA GLN A 106 -1.61 -5.96 1.15
C GLN A 106 -1.14 -7.35 1.61
N GLY A 107 -2.00 -8.15 2.22
CA GLY A 107 -1.76 -9.55 2.50
C GLY A 107 -1.59 -10.38 1.22
N GLY A 108 -0.88 -11.49 1.31
CA GLY A 108 -0.77 -12.44 0.20
C GLY A 108 -2.05 -13.26 0.05
N SER A 109 -2.34 -13.75 -1.16
CA SER A 109 -3.44 -14.69 -1.36
C SER A 109 -3.11 -16.07 -0.77
N GLY A 110 -4.14 -16.83 -0.42
CA GLY A 110 -4.02 -18.23 -0.05
C GLY A 110 -3.63 -19.11 -1.23
N GLY A 111 -3.08 -20.28 -0.94
CA GLY A 111 -2.72 -21.28 -1.93
C GLY A 111 -3.95 -21.96 -2.55
N THR A 112 -3.83 -22.44 -3.77
CA THR A 112 -4.86 -23.21 -4.48
C THR A 112 -4.53 -24.71 -4.39
N ALA A 113 -5.56 -25.57 -4.19
CA ALA A 113 -5.42 -27.01 -4.21
C ALA A 113 -6.28 -27.65 -5.28
N ASN A 114 -5.88 -28.82 -5.76
CA ASN A 114 -6.73 -29.63 -6.60
C ASN A 114 -6.63 -31.12 -6.21
N VAL A 115 -7.74 -31.82 -6.43
CA VAL A 115 -7.80 -33.27 -6.37
C VAL A 115 -8.40 -33.79 -7.65
N GLN A 116 -7.86 -34.92 -8.15
CA GLN A 116 -8.30 -35.56 -9.40
C GLN A 116 -8.24 -37.06 -9.27
N PHE A 117 -9.28 -37.75 -9.74
CA PHE A 117 -9.25 -39.19 -9.96
C PHE A 117 -8.93 -39.50 -11.41
N ARG A 118 -7.98 -40.38 -11.67
CA ARG A 118 -7.51 -40.74 -13.00
C ARG A 118 -8.21 -42.01 -13.55
N ALA A 119 -8.58 -41.96 -14.82
CA ALA A 119 -8.98 -43.10 -15.63
C ALA A 119 -7.82 -44.15 -15.80
N PRO A 120 -8.06 -45.45 -16.18
CA PRO A 120 -9.28 -45.94 -16.83
C PRO A 120 -10.34 -46.47 -15.87
N GLU A 121 -10.07 -46.62 -14.61
CA GLU A 121 -10.94 -47.32 -13.64
C GLU A 121 -11.91 -46.39 -12.91
N TYR A 122 -11.74 -45.07 -13.08
CA TYR A 122 -12.53 -44.05 -12.38
C TYR A 122 -13.22 -43.10 -13.37
N VAL A 123 -14.43 -42.71 -13.06
CA VAL A 123 -15.06 -41.59 -13.74
C VAL A 123 -14.20 -40.33 -13.40
N PRO A 124 -13.72 -39.59 -14.41
CA PRO A 124 -12.91 -38.41 -14.16
C PRO A 124 -13.70 -37.40 -13.33
N ALA A 125 -13.22 -37.13 -12.10
CA ALA A 125 -13.78 -36.14 -11.24
C ALA A 125 -12.64 -35.25 -10.75
N VAL A 126 -12.86 -33.93 -10.77
CA VAL A 126 -11.88 -32.92 -10.38
C VAL A 126 -12.52 -31.97 -9.39
N GLY A 127 -11.83 -31.69 -8.27
CA GLY A 127 -12.22 -30.68 -7.31
C GLY A 127 -11.13 -29.62 -7.17
N TRP A 128 -11.54 -28.38 -7.08
CA TRP A 128 -10.64 -27.25 -6.88
C TRP A 128 -11.01 -26.48 -5.60
N GLY A 129 -10.05 -26.27 -4.73
CA GLY A 129 -10.13 -25.31 -3.63
C GLY A 129 -9.32 -24.08 -3.98
N TYR A 130 -9.96 -22.94 -4.09
CA TYR A 130 -9.29 -21.67 -4.45
C TYR A 130 -8.87 -20.93 -3.21
N GLY A 131 -7.66 -20.37 -3.21
CA GLY A 131 -7.17 -19.54 -2.13
C GLY A 131 -7.95 -18.23 -1.99
N GLY A 132 -8.14 -17.80 -0.76
CA GLY A 132 -8.76 -16.51 -0.44
C GLY A 132 -7.87 -15.33 -0.82
N ALA A 133 -8.47 -14.18 -1.10
CA ALA A 133 -7.72 -12.96 -1.38
C ALA A 133 -7.05 -12.41 -0.12
N GLY A 134 -5.89 -11.79 -0.26
CA GLY A 134 -5.22 -11.10 0.85
C GLY A 134 -5.94 -9.83 1.27
N GLY A 135 -5.96 -9.55 2.57
CA GLY A 135 -6.58 -8.35 3.16
C GLY A 135 -5.86 -7.06 2.78
N ASN A 136 -6.60 -5.97 2.68
CA ASN A 136 -6.00 -4.67 2.41
C ASN A 136 -5.16 -4.19 3.60
N GLY A 137 -4.03 -3.54 3.32
CA GLY A 137 -3.22 -2.85 4.32
C GLY A 137 -3.87 -1.56 4.83
N GLN A 138 -3.41 -1.11 6.00
CA GLN A 138 -3.84 0.16 6.57
C GLN A 138 -3.36 1.33 5.72
N GLY A 139 -4.19 2.35 5.54
CA GLY A 139 -3.80 3.54 4.79
C GLY A 139 -4.98 4.40 4.37
N PHE A 140 -4.69 5.49 3.66
CA PHE A 140 -5.74 6.29 3.05
C PHE A 140 -6.39 5.52 1.89
N ALA A 141 -7.70 5.66 1.75
CA ALA A 141 -8.41 5.21 0.56
C ALA A 141 -8.02 6.11 -0.64
N PRO A 142 -7.95 5.56 -1.87
CA PRO A 142 -7.66 6.35 -3.07
C PRO A 142 -8.62 7.54 -3.21
N GLY A 143 -8.08 8.72 -3.49
CA GLY A 143 -8.87 9.95 -3.67
C GLY A 143 -9.56 10.50 -2.42
N SER A 144 -9.18 10.05 -1.21
CA SER A 144 -9.89 10.39 0.03
C SER A 144 -8.93 10.60 1.20
N LEU A 145 -9.40 11.31 2.22
CA LEU A 145 -8.78 11.38 3.55
C LEU A 145 -9.34 10.31 4.52
N SER A 146 -10.16 9.40 4.03
CA SER A 146 -10.66 8.28 4.83
C SER A 146 -9.55 7.25 5.06
N ILE A 147 -9.26 6.95 6.31
CA ILE A 147 -8.28 5.92 6.70
C ILE A 147 -9.00 4.59 6.81
N THR A 148 -8.51 3.59 6.08
CA THR A 148 -8.93 2.20 6.21
C THR A 148 -7.98 1.48 7.16
N ALA A 149 -8.50 0.76 8.14
CA ALA A 149 -7.70 -0.14 8.98
C ALA A 149 -7.18 -1.33 8.17
N ALA A 150 -6.11 -1.97 8.65
CA ALA A 150 -5.67 -3.24 8.11
C ALA A 150 -6.79 -4.29 8.20
N GLN A 151 -7.00 -5.05 7.12
CA GLN A 151 -8.10 -6.01 7.00
C GLN A 151 -7.57 -7.44 7.04
N PRO A 152 -8.34 -8.40 7.58
CA PRO A 152 -8.02 -9.83 7.42
C PRO A 152 -8.09 -10.21 5.94
N GLY A 153 -7.42 -11.28 5.59
CA GLY A 153 -7.63 -11.94 4.30
C GLY A 153 -8.96 -12.67 4.26
N GLU A 154 -9.40 -13.01 3.07
CA GLU A 154 -10.60 -13.80 2.84
C GLU A 154 -10.30 -15.30 3.03
N ASP A 155 -11.30 -16.06 3.46
CA ASP A 155 -11.18 -17.52 3.52
C ASP A 155 -11.06 -18.12 2.13
N GLY A 156 -10.30 -19.20 2.02
CA GLY A 156 -10.26 -20.01 0.80
C GLY A 156 -11.57 -20.78 0.61
N THR A 157 -11.83 -21.20 -0.61
CA THR A 157 -12.99 -22.04 -0.95
C THR A 157 -12.64 -23.52 -0.86
N ASP A 158 -13.67 -24.33 -0.59
CA ASP A 158 -13.59 -25.76 -0.56
C ASP A 158 -14.22 -26.34 -1.85
N SER A 159 -13.61 -27.39 -2.40
CA SER A 159 -14.16 -28.10 -3.55
C SER A 159 -15.44 -28.90 -3.25
N GLY A 160 -15.78 -29.05 -1.96
CA GLY A 160 -16.67 -30.13 -1.54
C GLY A 160 -16.01 -31.51 -1.70
N THR A 161 -16.75 -32.56 -1.30
CA THR A 161 -16.26 -33.93 -1.43
C THR A 161 -16.41 -34.40 -2.86
N VAL A 162 -15.31 -34.78 -3.49
CA VAL A 162 -15.27 -35.36 -4.84
C VAL A 162 -15.13 -36.86 -4.70
N TYR A 163 -15.98 -37.61 -5.37
CA TYR A 163 -16.00 -39.08 -5.32
C TYR A 163 -15.42 -39.67 -6.60
N GLY A 164 -14.48 -40.62 -6.44
CA GLY A 164 -14.00 -41.47 -7.51
C GLY A 164 -14.78 -42.78 -7.50
N TYR A 165 -15.34 -43.18 -8.65
CA TYR A 165 -16.02 -44.45 -8.81
C TYR A 165 -15.20 -45.37 -9.72
N LYS A 166 -14.95 -46.60 -9.22
CA LYS A 166 -14.29 -47.65 -10.00
C LYS A 166 -15.33 -48.31 -10.89
N GLU A 167 -15.17 -48.26 -12.23
CA GLU A 167 -16.03 -49.01 -13.15
C GLU A 167 -15.77 -50.49 -12.99
N GLY A 168 -16.79 -51.27 -12.59
CA GLY A 168 -16.84 -52.74 -12.77
C GLY A 168 -16.16 -53.61 -11.72
N GLY A 169 -16.25 -53.29 -10.42
CA GLY A 169 -15.66 -54.16 -9.42
C GLY A 169 -16.39 -54.20 -8.10
N SER A 170 -17.09 -55.28 -7.81
CA SER A 170 -17.55 -55.66 -6.49
C SER A 170 -16.35 -56.12 -5.64
N PHE A 171 -15.60 -55.20 -5.03
CA PHE A 171 -14.66 -55.52 -3.97
C PHE A 171 -14.84 -54.48 -2.87
N GLY A 172 -15.09 -54.99 -1.65
CA GLY A 172 -15.44 -54.31 -0.42
C GLY A 172 -14.64 -53.10 0.09
N GLY A 173 -14.31 -52.16 -0.79
CA GLY A 173 -13.79 -50.83 -0.45
C GLY A 173 -14.87 -49.80 -0.78
N GLY A 174 -15.21 -48.90 0.14
CA GLY A 174 -16.09 -47.79 -0.12
C GLY A 174 -15.55 -46.91 -1.26
N PRO A 175 -16.36 -45.99 -1.80
CA PRO A 175 -15.90 -45.09 -2.85
C PRO A 175 -14.70 -44.29 -2.39
N ASP A 176 -13.67 -44.18 -3.24
CA ASP A 176 -12.58 -43.26 -3.01
C ASP A 176 -13.15 -41.85 -3.01
N TYR A 177 -12.70 -41.03 -2.09
CA TYR A 177 -13.15 -39.63 -1.95
C TYR A 177 -11.96 -38.73 -1.72
N ALA A 178 -12.06 -37.49 -2.16
CA ALA A 178 -11.08 -36.48 -1.91
C ALA A 178 -11.70 -35.10 -1.82
N GLN A 179 -10.99 -34.21 -1.17
CA GLN A 179 -11.37 -32.83 -1.00
C GLN A 179 -10.14 -31.93 -1.17
N ALA A 180 -10.32 -30.82 -1.84
CA ALA A 180 -9.32 -29.77 -1.97
C ALA A 180 -9.83 -28.52 -1.26
N THR A 181 -9.04 -27.98 -0.35
CA THR A 181 -9.36 -26.75 0.41
C THR A 181 -8.32 -25.69 0.09
N GLY A 182 -8.76 -24.55 -0.39
CA GLY A 182 -7.92 -23.38 -0.60
C GLY A 182 -7.45 -22.77 0.72
N GLY A 183 -6.25 -22.19 0.72
CA GLY A 183 -5.72 -21.50 1.91
C GLY A 183 -6.39 -20.14 2.12
N THR A 184 -6.41 -19.67 3.36
CA THR A 184 -6.86 -18.32 3.73
C THR A 184 -5.87 -17.27 3.23
N GLY A 185 -6.34 -16.12 2.78
CA GLY A 185 -5.50 -14.96 2.46
C GLY A 185 -4.82 -14.39 3.70
N GLY A 186 -3.65 -13.81 3.52
CA GLY A 186 -2.92 -13.13 4.59
C GLY A 186 -3.57 -11.81 5.01
N HIS A 187 -3.28 -11.34 6.23
CA HIS A 187 -3.72 -10.04 6.73
C HIS A 187 -2.97 -8.89 6.06
N GLY A 188 -3.65 -7.77 5.85
CA GLY A 188 -3.00 -6.52 5.49
C GLY A 188 -2.10 -5.99 6.61
N GLY A 189 -1.01 -5.31 6.25
CA GLY A 189 -0.10 -4.69 7.21
C GLY A 189 -0.66 -3.41 7.83
N ALA A 190 -0.21 -3.08 9.04
CA ALA A 190 -0.40 -1.76 9.64
C ALA A 190 0.42 -0.70 8.88
N TRP A 191 0.32 0.59 9.28
CA TRP A 191 1.12 1.66 8.68
C TRP A 191 2.59 1.26 8.56
N GLY A 192 3.16 1.37 7.36
CA GLY A 192 4.55 1.07 7.06
C GLY A 192 4.97 -0.40 7.18
N ALA A 193 4.10 -1.28 7.64
CA ALA A 193 4.35 -2.71 7.77
C ALA A 193 3.95 -3.49 6.52
N ALA A 194 4.64 -4.60 6.24
CA ALA A 194 4.25 -5.53 5.21
C ALA A 194 2.94 -6.26 5.58
N GLY A 195 2.18 -6.69 4.58
CA GLY A 195 1.12 -7.67 4.77
C GLY A 195 1.70 -9.07 5.08
N THR A 196 0.90 -9.92 5.71
CA THR A 196 1.33 -11.29 6.00
C THR A 196 1.20 -12.22 4.80
N VAL A 197 1.88 -13.34 4.86
CA VAL A 197 1.73 -14.44 3.89
C VAL A 197 0.33 -15.04 4.03
N GLY A 198 -0.27 -15.48 2.93
CA GLY A 198 -1.49 -16.29 2.95
C GLY A 198 -1.17 -17.74 3.36
N ASP A 199 -2.18 -18.47 3.81
CA ASP A 199 -2.04 -19.86 4.18
C ASP A 199 -1.89 -20.77 2.95
N GLY A 200 -1.18 -21.88 3.12
CA GLY A 200 -1.14 -22.95 2.12
C GLY A 200 -2.48 -23.67 2.02
N SER A 201 -2.77 -24.19 0.86
CA SER A 201 -3.93 -25.05 0.63
C SER A 201 -3.65 -26.50 1.04
N THR A 202 -4.71 -27.28 1.23
CA THR A 202 -4.62 -28.68 1.63
C THR A 202 -5.47 -29.59 0.76
N THR A 203 -5.07 -30.86 0.70
CA THR A 203 -5.86 -31.94 0.10
C THR A 203 -6.02 -33.06 1.10
N SER A 204 -7.16 -33.74 1.08
CA SER A 204 -7.43 -34.89 1.93
C SER A 204 -8.21 -35.94 1.17
N GLY A 205 -8.17 -37.22 1.66
CA GLY A 205 -8.90 -38.32 1.05
C GLY A 205 -8.00 -39.49 0.63
N TYR A 206 -8.54 -40.38 -0.21
CA TYR A 206 -7.86 -41.59 -0.70
C TYR A 206 -8.01 -41.75 -2.21
N GLY A 207 -7.01 -42.36 -2.84
CA GLY A 207 -7.07 -42.77 -4.24
C GLY A 207 -7.00 -41.65 -5.28
N TYR A 208 -6.66 -40.40 -4.84
CA TYR A 208 -6.58 -39.24 -5.72
C TYR A 208 -5.15 -38.88 -6.12
N TYR A 209 -5.04 -38.09 -7.17
CA TYR A 209 -3.85 -37.33 -7.54
C TYR A 209 -4.15 -35.84 -7.37
N GLY A 210 -3.14 -35.07 -7.03
CA GLY A 210 -3.28 -33.63 -6.82
C GLY A 210 -2.43 -33.16 -5.67
N GLY A 211 -2.55 -31.93 -5.33
CA GLY A 211 -1.80 -31.33 -4.24
C GLY A 211 -2.26 -29.91 -3.95
N GLY A 212 -1.75 -29.39 -2.85
CA GLY A 212 -1.93 -28.01 -2.45
C GLY A 212 -0.70 -27.18 -2.78
N GLU A 213 -0.91 -25.91 -3.04
CA GLU A 213 0.14 -24.90 -3.20
C GLU A 213 0.32 -24.11 -1.92
N PRO A 214 1.52 -23.60 -1.64
CA PRO A 214 1.73 -22.68 -0.53
C PRO A 214 0.97 -21.38 -0.77
N GLY A 215 0.69 -20.64 0.29
CA GLY A 215 0.19 -19.28 0.16
C GLY A 215 1.25 -18.33 -0.37
N TYR A 216 0.80 -17.22 -0.90
CA TYR A 216 1.66 -16.21 -1.51
C TYR A 216 2.10 -15.17 -0.49
N ALA A 217 3.26 -14.55 -0.71
CA ALA A 217 3.78 -13.50 0.17
C ALA A 217 2.90 -12.24 0.10
N GLY A 218 2.77 -11.55 1.23
CA GLY A 218 2.18 -10.23 1.28
C GLY A 218 3.09 -9.18 0.65
N GLN A 219 2.51 -8.05 0.30
CA GLN A 219 3.22 -6.90 -0.23
C GLN A 219 4.00 -6.18 0.87
N ALA A 220 5.10 -5.54 0.49
CA ALA A 220 5.85 -4.67 1.40
C ALA A 220 4.99 -3.47 1.84
N GLY A 221 5.24 -2.98 3.06
CA GLY A 221 4.70 -1.71 3.52
C GLY A 221 5.26 -0.53 2.74
N GLY A 222 4.48 0.53 2.65
CA GLY A 222 4.87 1.77 2.01
C GLY A 222 5.97 2.51 2.76
N LYS A 223 6.69 3.35 2.06
CA LYS A 223 7.72 4.20 2.65
C LYS A 223 7.07 5.38 3.38
N ALA A 224 7.61 5.73 4.53
CA ALA A 224 7.31 7.04 5.12
C ALA A 224 7.86 8.13 4.19
N ILE A 225 9.08 7.93 3.67
CA ILE A 225 9.75 8.90 2.79
C ILE A 225 10.50 8.17 1.68
N ASP A 226 10.33 8.69 0.46
CA ASP A 226 11.15 8.36 -0.70
C ASP A 226 11.86 9.62 -1.20
N GLY A 227 13.19 9.65 -1.10
CA GLY A 227 14.03 10.79 -1.42
C GLY A 227 14.67 11.46 -0.19
N ASN A 228 15.03 10.72 0.82
CA ASN A 228 15.67 11.23 2.05
C ASN A 228 17.00 11.95 1.78
N SER A 229 17.70 11.62 0.70
CA SER A 229 18.94 12.32 0.29
C SER A 229 18.70 13.80 -0.07
N TYR A 230 17.48 14.19 -0.37
CA TYR A 230 17.06 15.58 -0.63
C TYR A 230 16.60 16.32 0.62
N ILE A 231 16.61 15.67 1.81
CA ILE A 231 16.01 16.24 3.00
C ILE A 231 17.03 16.71 4.01
N THR A 232 16.91 17.95 4.45
CA THR A 232 17.55 18.46 5.66
C THR A 232 16.54 18.46 6.79
N TRP A 233 16.76 17.64 7.81
CA TRP A 233 15.87 17.55 8.96
C TRP A 233 16.13 18.67 9.95
N ILE A 234 15.13 19.52 10.20
CA ILE A 234 15.10 20.48 11.32
C ILE A 234 14.57 19.78 12.57
N MET A 235 13.51 18.96 12.40
CA MET A 235 12.90 18.13 13.42
C MET A 235 12.39 16.85 12.78
N THR A 236 12.60 15.70 13.42
CA THR A 236 12.31 14.39 12.80
C THR A 236 10.92 13.85 13.10
N GLY A 237 10.30 14.17 14.24
CA GLY A 237 8.99 13.70 14.65
C GLY A 237 8.81 12.18 14.58
N ASN A 238 7.55 11.73 14.45
CA ASN A 238 7.22 10.32 14.28
C ASN A 238 7.24 9.93 12.80
N ARG A 239 7.91 8.81 12.47
CA ARG A 239 8.03 8.29 11.11
C ARG A 239 7.81 6.79 11.13
N ILE A 240 6.81 6.31 10.38
CA ILE A 240 6.37 4.91 10.36
C ILE A 240 6.52 4.37 8.93
N GLY A 241 7.40 3.41 8.74
CA GLY A 241 7.79 2.87 7.45
C GLY A 241 9.23 3.22 7.07
N SER A 242 9.71 2.66 5.96
CA SER A 242 11.08 2.87 5.50
C SER A 242 11.32 4.31 5.02
N ILE A 243 12.57 4.74 5.11
CA ILE A 243 13.07 6.04 4.68
C ILE A 243 14.24 5.78 3.73
N THR A 244 14.15 6.20 2.48
CA THR A 244 15.14 5.91 1.43
C THR A 244 15.52 7.15 0.65
#